data_0bc0973c291c02b08aec0fc1a93b216b
#
_entry.id   0bc0973c291c02b08aec0fc1a93b216b
#
_cell.length_a   1.000
_cell.length_b   1.000
_cell.length_c   1.000
_cell.angle_alpha   90.00
_cell.angle_beta   90.00
_cell.angle_gamma   90.00
#
_symmetry.space_group_name_H-M   'P 1'
#
loop_
_entity.id
_entity.type
_entity.pdbx_description
1 polymer ?
#
loop_
_entity_poly.entity_id
_entity_poly.type
_entity_poly.pdbx_seq_one_letter_code
_entity_poly.pdbx_strand_id
1 'polypeptide(L)'
;HSLQFDFREIESIANWLRRATIDTCIFNLETSYDNSTDKKKAFLHVFFFFFNGKRGFNKFNITMAQHLEKPLADKGVFEAFKKRIAEEGGDWNDPGMAADMIDNELSLVLDIAAELAPSLDKESIRERIIKRDTNMSIERFGGELAAYLKDKGDDYRLILLADEVSQFINKERD
;
A
#
# COMPACT_ATOMS: atom_id res chain seq x y z
N HIS A 1 0.34 -24.46 -38.49
CA HIS A 1 1.50 -24.38 -37.60
C HIS A 1 1.13 -25.08 -36.29
N SER A 2 1.64 -26.34 -36.11
CA SER A 2 1.53 -27.01 -34.82
C SER A 2 2.49 -26.32 -33.85
N LEU A 3 1.94 -25.82 -32.75
CA LEU A 3 2.73 -25.39 -31.62
C LEU A 3 3.46 -26.60 -31.05
N GLN A 4 4.73 -26.75 -31.40
CA GLN A 4 5.58 -27.79 -30.84
C GLN A 4 6.02 -27.25 -29.44
N PHE A 5 5.33 -27.71 -28.38
CA PHE A 5 5.74 -27.39 -27.02
C PHE A 5 7.01 -28.15 -26.67
N ASP A 6 8.07 -27.45 -26.29
CA ASP A 6 9.26 -28.09 -25.73
C ASP A 6 8.94 -28.51 -24.27
N PHE A 7 8.82 -29.80 -24.05
CA PHE A 7 8.55 -30.38 -22.72
C PHE A 7 9.58 -29.94 -21.67
N ARG A 8 10.81 -29.62 -22.07
CA ARG A 8 11.87 -29.12 -21.18
C ARG A 8 11.56 -27.70 -20.68
N GLU A 9 10.99 -26.87 -21.53
CA GLU A 9 10.56 -25.54 -21.12
C GLU A 9 9.39 -25.63 -20.12
N ILE A 10 8.42 -26.52 -20.39
CA ILE A 10 7.29 -26.73 -19.47
C ILE A 10 7.78 -27.28 -18.13
N GLU A 11 8.71 -28.22 -18.12
CA GLU A 11 9.28 -28.79 -16.90
C GLU A 11 10.09 -27.72 -16.12
N SER A 12 10.85 -26.88 -16.82
CA SER A 12 11.58 -25.76 -16.24
C SER A 12 10.63 -24.76 -15.56
N ILE A 13 9.56 -24.37 -16.26
CA ILE A 13 8.52 -23.48 -15.73
C ILE A 13 7.82 -24.11 -14.52
N ALA A 14 7.47 -25.39 -14.58
CA ALA A 14 6.82 -26.10 -13.48
C ALA A 14 7.74 -26.17 -12.23
N ASN A 15 9.02 -26.45 -12.43
CA ASN A 15 10.00 -26.46 -11.34
C ASN A 15 10.24 -25.08 -10.75
N TRP A 16 10.22 -24.02 -11.56
CA TRP A 16 10.29 -22.65 -11.11
C TRP A 16 9.02 -22.27 -10.29
N LEU A 17 7.82 -22.59 -10.79
CA LEU A 17 6.56 -22.34 -10.09
C LEU A 17 6.48 -23.03 -8.73
N ARG A 18 7.03 -24.25 -8.59
CA ARG A 18 7.06 -24.98 -7.31
C ARG A 18 7.92 -24.29 -6.25
N ARG A 19 8.92 -23.50 -6.65
CA ARG A 19 9.80 -22.77 -5.74
C ARG A 19 9.31 -21.36 -5.46
N ALA A 20 8.54 -20.78 -6.38
CA ALA A 20 8.07 -19.42 -6.26
C ALA A 20 7.02 -19.28 -5.16
N THR A 21 7.17 -18.28 -4.31
CA THR A 21 6.12 -17.79 -3.44
C THR A 21 5.27 -16.82 -4.26
N ILE A 22 4.04 -17.23 -4.60
CA ILE A 22 3.14 -16.42 -5.43
C ILE A 22 2.10 -15.78 -4.53
N ASP A 23 2.04 -14.47 -4.56
CA ASP A 23 1.01 -13.67 -3.91
C ASP A 23 0.16 -12.99 -4.98
N THR A 24 -1.16 -13.08 -4.85
CA THR A 24 -2.10 -12.58 -5.86
C THR A 24 -3.03 -11.54 -5.26
N CYS A 25 -3.23 -10.46 -5.98
CA CYS A 25 -4.21 -9.45 -5.67
C CYS A 25 -5.17 -9.28 -6.85
N ILE A 26 -6.45 -9.52 -6.63
CA ILE A 26 -7.52 -9.37 -7.63
C ILE A 26 -8.36 -8.17 -7.21
N PHE A 27 -8.62 -7.25 -8.11
CA PHE A 27 -9.42 -6.06 -7.83
C PHE A 27 -10.23 -5.62 -9.05
N ASN A 28 -11.40 -5.05 -8.76
CA ASN A 28 -12.24 -4.41 -9.74
C ASN A 28 -12.00 -2.90 -9.69
N LEU A 29 -11.61 -2.29 -10.80
CA LEU A 29 -11.30 -0.87 -10.88
C LEU A 29 -12.52 0.02 -10.65
N GLU A 30 -13.70 -0.41 -11.12
CA GLU A 30 -14.92 0.38 -11.01
C GLU A 30 -15.38 0.54 -9.56
N THR A 31 -15.31 -0.54 -8.76
CA THR A 31 -15.78 -0.53 -7.37
C THR A 31 -14.73 0.00 -6.38
N SER A 32 -13.46 0.01 -6.79
CA SER A 32 -12.35 0.45 -5.93
C SER A 32 -12.02 1.94 -6.07
N TYR A 33 -12.76 2.66 -6.91
CA TYR A 33 -12.52 4.06 -7.26
C TYR A 33 -13.57 4.99 -6.64
N ASP A 34 -13.11 6.04 -5.96
CA ASP A 34 -13.94 7.15 -5.50
C ASP A 34 -13.95 8.26 -6.57
N ASN A 35 -15.15 8.61 -7.08
CA ASN A 35 -15.38 9.62 -8.11
C ASN A 35 -14.88 11.05 -7.74
N SER A 36 -14.49 11.28 -6.49
CA SER A 36 -13.96 12.58 -6.03
C SER A 36 -12.49 12.83 -6.39
N THR A 37 -11.80 11.80 -6.88
CA THR A 37 -10.35 11.83 -7.12
C THR A 37 -10.04 12.13 -8.59
N ASP A 38 -8.93 12.85 -8.86
CA ASP A 38 -8.38 13.02 -10.19
C ASP A 38 -8.26 11.66 -10.90
N LYS A 39 -9.02 11.47 -11.97
CA LYS A 39 -9.11 10.22 -12.72
C LYS A 39 -7.75 9.70 -13.17
N LYS A 40 -6.79 10.59 -13.46
CA LYS A 40 -5.41 10.20 -13.84
C LYS A 40 -4.67 9.51 -12.70
N LYS A 41 -5.07 9.76 -11.46
CA LYS A 41 -4.50 9.15 -10.26
C LYS A 41 -5.29 7.93 -9.78
N ALA A 42 -6.46 7.66 -10.36
CA ALA A 42 -7.34 6.58 -9.91
C ALA A 42 -6.63 5.22 -9.88
N PHE A 43 -5.89 4.89 -10.93
CA PHE A 43 -5.08 3.66 -10.94
C PHE A 43 -4.07 3.62 -9.80
N LEU A 44 -3.38 4.72 -9.54
CA LEU A 44 -2.42 4.81 -8.45
C LEU A 44 -3.10 4.63 -7.09
N HIS A 45 -4.30 5.20 -6.89
CA HIS A 45 -5.08 4.99 -5.67
C HIS A 45 -5.38 3.52 -5.43
N VAL A 46 -5.87 2.82 -6.45
CA VAL A 46 -6.17 1.39 -6.38
C VAL A 46 -4.91 0.58 -6.07
N PHE A 47 -3.81 0.85 -6.77
CA PHE A 47 -2.55 0.17 -6.50
C PHE A 47 -2.03 0.42 -5.08
N PHE A 48 -2.05 1.67 -4.60
CA PHE A 48 -1.66 1.99 -3.24
C PHE A 48 -2.58 1.35 -2.20
N PHE A 49 -3.89 1.30 -2.45
CA PHE A 49 -4.83 0.61 -1.58
C PHE A 49 -4.43 -0.85 -1.34
N PHE A 50 -4.21 -1.60 -2.41
CA PHE A 50 -3.83 -3.00 -2.30
C PHE A 50 -2.40 -3.18 -1.77
N PHE A 51 -1.48 -2.36 -2.22
CA PHE A 51 -0.09 -2.43 -1.82
C PHE A 51 0.11 -2.06 -0.34
N ASN A 52 -0.59 -1.05 0.15
CA ASN A 52 -0.58 -0.71 1.57
C ASN A 52 -1.14 -1.86 2.41
N GLY A 53 -2.26 -2.48 1.98
CA GLY A 53 -2.80 -3.67 2.63
C GLY A 53 -1.80 -4.83 2.73
N LYS A 54 -1.02 -5.08 1.67
CA LYS A 54 0.03 -6.10 1.66
C LYS A 54 1.17 -5.79 2.64
N ARG A 55 1.44 -4.51 2.89
CA ARG A 55 2.46 -4.07 3.86
C ARG A 55 1.93 -3.96 5.30
N GLY A 56 0.64 -4.21 5.53
CA GLY A 56 -0.01 -4.02 6.82
C GLY A 56 -0.25 -2.56 7.17
N PHE A 57 -0.25 -1.66 6.18
CA PHE A 57 -0.53 -0.24 6.34
C PHE A 57 -2.01 0.07 6.08
N ASN A 58 -2.45 1.27 6.49
CA ASN A 58 -3.80 1.73 6.20
C ASN A 58 -4.00 1.88 4.69
N LYS A 59 -4.94 1.11 4.17
CA LYS A 59 -5.25 1.09 2.73
C LYS A 59 -6.21 2.20 2.31
N PHE A 60 -6.99 2.76 3.23
CA PHE A 60 -7.96 3.81 2.95
C PHE A 60 -7.35 5.22 3.05
N ASN A 61 -6.39 5.41 3.95
CA ASN A 61 -5.72 6.69 4.12
C ASN A 61 -4.26 6.61 3.63
N ILE A 62 -4.07 6.90 2.33
CA ILE A 62 -2.76 6.84 1.69
C ILE A 62 -1.78 7.83 2.33
N THR A 63 -2.24 9.01 2.72
CA THR A 63 -1.41 10.03 3.36
C THR A 63 -0.84 9.52 4.68
N MET A 64 -1.69 8.90 5.51
CA MET A 64 -1.26 8.27 6.76
C MET A 64 -0.27 7.14 6.51
N ALA A 65 -0.58 6.24 5.56
CA ALA A 65 0.32 5.15 5.19
C ALA A 65 1.70 5.64 4.75
N GLN A 66 1.74 6.72 3.96
CA GLN A 66 3.00 7.23 3.39
C GLN A 66 3.82 8.08 4.35
N HIS A 67 3.17 8.91 5.18
CA HIS A 67 3.87 9.92 5.97
C HIS A 67 4.04 9.54 7.44
N LEU A 68 3.28 8.55 7.93
CA LEU A 68 3.37 8.06 9.30
C LEU A 68 3.78 6.59 9.37
N GLU A 69 2.97 5.68 8.81
CA GLU A 69 3.16 4.24 8.99
C GLU A 69 4.45 3.72 8.33
N LYS A 70 4.67 4.10 7.05
CA LYS A 70 5.89 3.70 6.35
C LYS A 70 7.17 4.20 7.03
N PRO A 71 7.32 5.48 7.41
CA PRO A 71 8.48 5.93 8.19
C PRO A 71 8.70 5.18 9.50
N LEU A 72 7.65 4.82 10.22
CA LEU A 72 7.75 4.01 11.43
C LEU A 72 8.19 2.57 11.14
N ALA A 73 7.67 1.99 10.05
CA ALA A 73 8.07 0.65 9.61
C ALA A 73 9.52 0.62 9.12
N ASP A 74 9.97 1.62 8.35
CA ASP A 74 11.36 1.76 7.89
C ASP A 74 12.35 1.85 9.07
N LYS A 75 11.89 2.33 10.23
CA LYS A 75 12.67 2.40 11.47
C LYS A 75 12.49 1.16 12.36
N GLY A 76 11.65 0.20 11.96
CA GLY A 76 11.38 -1.03 12.72
C GLY A 76 10.55 -0.83 13.98
N VAL A 77 9.86 0.31 14.13
CA VAL A 77 9.09 0.64 15.35
C VAL A 77 7.57 0.64 15.14
N PHE A 78 7.09 0.27 13.96
CA PHE A 78 5.65 0.34 13.65
C PHE A 78 4.80 -0.59 14.53
N GLU A 79 5.27 -1.79 14.86
CA GLU A 79 4.54 -2.69 15.76
C GLU A 79 4.55 -2.17 17.22
N ALA A 80 5.64 -1.54 17.66
CA ALA A 80 5.70 -0.87 18.95
C ALA A 80 4.73 0.32 19.02
N PHE A 81 4.61 1.07 17.91
CA PHE A 81 3.64 2.15 17.77
C PHE A 81 2.19 1.65 17.90
N LYS A 82 1.81 0.59 17.19
CA LYS A 82 0.47 -0.02 17.31
C LYS A 82 0.16 -0.44 18.75
N LYS A 83 1.14 -1.07 19.40
CA LYS A 83 0.99 -1.48 20.82
C LYS A 83 0.78 -0.26 21.71
N ARG A 84 1.55 0.80 21.52
CA ARG A 84 1.43 2.02 22.32
C ARG A 84 0.09 2.72 22.12
N ILE A 85 -0.44 2.74 20.90
CA ILE A 85 -1.80 3.19 20.58
C ILE A 85 -2.85 2.35 21.31
N ALA A 86 -2.68 1.02 21.38
CA ALA A 86 -3.61 0.15 22.09
C ALA A 86 -3.61 0.41 23.61
N GLU A 87 -2.49 0.80 24.20
CA GLU A 87 -2.39 1.22 25.61
C GLU A 87 -3.19 2.50 25.90
N GLU A 88 -3.38 3.35 24.89
CA GLU A 88 -4.24 4.56 24.97
C GLU A 88 -5.73 4.27 24.63
N GLY A 89 -6.07 2.99 24.41
CA GLY A 89 -7.44 2.56 24.12
C GLY A 89 -7.83 2.55 22.64
N GLY A 90 -6.90 2.81 21.72
CA GLY A 90 -7.11 2.71 20.28
C GLY A 90 -6.86 1.31 19.74
N ASP A 91 -7.26 1.07 18.49
CA ASP A 91 -6.84 -0.09 17.71
C ASP A 91 -6.41 0.39 16.30
N TRP A 92 -5.10 0.44 16.10
CA TRP A 92 -4.55 0.88 14.80
C TRP A 92 -4.78 -0.11 13.67
N ASN A 93 -5.11 -1.36 13.96
CA ASN A 93 -5.45 -2.37 12.95
C ASN A 93 -6.90 -2.25 12.49
N ASP A 94 -7.77 -1.58 13.25
CA ASP A 94 -9.10 -1.18 12.79
C ASP A 94 -9.02 0.14 12.02
N PRO A 95 -9.32 0.14 10.70
CA PRO A 95 -9.20 1.35 9.89
C PRO A 95 -10.12 2.50 10.34
N GLY A 96 -11.27 2.18 10.93
CA GLY A 96 -12.21 3.18 11.44
C GLY A 96 -11.68 3.88 12.68
N MET A 97 -11.17 3.09 13.65
CA MET A 97 -10.54 3.64 14.87
C MET A 97 -9.26 4.41 14.54
N ALA A 98 -8.43 3.91 13.61
CA ALA A 98 -7.24 4.63 13.17
C ALA A 98 -7.59 5.97 12.49
N ALA A 99 -8.65 6.01 11.69
CA ALA A 99 -9.13 7.25 11.07
C ALA A 99 -9.66 8.23 12.14
N ASP A 100 -10.45 7.76 13.10
CA ASP A 100 -10.98 8.56 14.19
C ASP A 100 -9.85 9.19 15.03
N MET A 101 -8.82 8.43 15.37
CA MET A 101 -7.64 8.95 16.08
C MET A 101 -6.89 10.03 15.27
N ILE A 102 -6.79 9.86 13.95
CA ILE A 102 -6.19 10.89 13.07
C ILE A 102 -7.05 12.16 13.04
N ASP A 103 -8.35 12.03 12.99
CA ASP A 103 -9.25 13.17 12.90
C ASP A 103 -9.38 13.91 14.25
N ASN A 104 -9.39 13.21 15.37
CA ASN A 104 -9.71 13.76 16.69
C ASN A 104 -8.50 13.84 17.63
N GLU A 105 -7.50 12.96 17.47
CA GLU A 105 -6.37 12.79 18.41
C GLU A 105 -5.00 12.85 17.72
N LEU A 106 -4.89 13.53 16.58
CA LEU A 106 -3.67 13.59 15.78
C LEU A 106 -2.43 13.99 16.60
N SER A 107 -2.59 14.87 17.59
CA SER A 107 -1.47 15.28 18.46
C SER A 107 -0.92 14.11 19.26
N LEU A 108 -1.78 13.32 19.90
CA LEU A 108 -1.41 12.12 20.65
C LEU A 108 -0.71 11.09 19.74
N VAL A 109 -1.30 10.84 18.58
CA VAL A 109 -0.73 9.90 17.58
C VAL A 109 0.70 10.30 17.19
N LEU A 110 0.91 11.60 16.91
CA LEU A 110 2.22 12.12 16.53
C LEU A 110 3.22 12.19 17.71
N ASP A 111 2.74 12.41 18.92
CA ASP A 111 3.58 12.37 20.13
C ASP A 111 4.11 10.95 20.37
N ILE A 112 3.26 9.93 20.27
CA ILE A 112 3.66 8.52 20.36
C ILE A 112 4.66 8.16 19.24
N ALA A 113 4.40 8.61 18.00
CA ALA A 113 5.30 8.36 16.88
C ALA A 113 6.69 9.00 17.10
N ALA A 114 6.73 10.23 17.61
CA ALA A 114 7.97 10.94 17.89
C ALA A 114 8.72 10.36 19.09
N GLU A 115 8.02 9.86 20.11
CA GLU A 115 8.63 9.14 21.23
C GLU A 115 9.39 7.89 20.75
N LEU A 116 8.77 7.09 19.87
CA LEU A 116 9.36 5.85 19.33
C LEU A 116 10.39 6.11 18.23
N ALA A 117 10.27 7.20 17.52
CA ALA A 117 11.15 7.59 16.43
C ALA A 117 11.49 9.09 16.48
N PRO A 118 12.40 9.54 17.38
CA PRO A 118 12.70 10.95 17.61
C PRO A 118 13.23 11.71 16.39
N SER A 119 13.69 10.99 15.37
CA SER A 119 14.14 11.59 14.10
C SER A 119 13.01 11.93 13.13
N LEU A 120 11.76 11.61 13.45
CA LEU A 120 10.61 12.01 12.65
C LEU A 120 10.27 13.48 12.89
N ASP A 121 10.08 14.21 11.81
CA ASP A 121 9.60 15.60 11.88
C ASP A 121 8.08 15.61 12.05
N LYS A 122 7.65 15.69 13.32
CA LYS A 122 6.25 15.65 13.71
C LYS A 122 5.42 16.74 13.04
N GLU A 123 5.95 17.95 12.91
CA GLU A 123 5.23 19.07 12.32
C GLU A 123 5.07 18.91 10.79
N SER A 124 6.11 18.42 10.11
CA SER A 124 6.02 18.10 8.70
C SER A 124 5.00 16.98 8.43
N ILE A 125 4.96 15.94 9.28
CA ILE A 125 3.98 14.87 9.16
C ILE A 125 2.55 15.39 9.38
N ARG A 126 2.35 16.20 10.42
CA ARG A 126 1.07 16.86 10.72
C ARG A 126 0.56 17.66 9.52
N GLU A 127 1.41 18.52 8.97
CA GLU A 127 1.06 19.36 7.83
C GLU A 127 0.62 18.53 6.61
N ARG A 128 1.33 17.45 6.30
CA ARG A 128 1.02 16.56 5.18
C ARG A 128 -0.30 15.80 5.40
N ILE A 129 -0.55 15.31 6.61
CA ILE A 129 -1.81 14.63 6.95
C ILE A 129 -2.98 15.60 6.82
N ILE A 130 -2.87 16.80 7.38
CA ILE A 130 -3.94 17.82 7.31
C ILE A 130 -4.21 18.26 5.86
N LYS A 131 -3.15 18.46 5.07
CA LYS A 131 -3.27 18.83 3.64
C LYS A 131 -3.70 17.66 2.74
N ARG A 132 -3.83 16.45 3.28
CA ARG A 132 -4.08 15.22 2.51
C ARG A 132 -3.09 15.07 1.34
N ASP A 133 -1.82 15.40 1.59
CA ASP A 133 -0.75 15.30 0.60
C ASP A 133 -0.41 13.83 0.34
N THR A 134 -0.97 13.26 -0.70
CA THR A 134 -0.72 11.87 -1.07
C THR A 134 0.61 11.69 -1.80
N ASN A 135 1.17 12.77 -2.39
CA ASN A 135 2.40 12.73 -3.19
C ASN A 135 2.53 11.46 -4.05
N MET A 136 1.44 11.12 -4.74
CA MET A 136 1.38 9.91 -5.56
C MET A 136 1.97 10.17 -6.93
N SER A 137 2.96 9.37 -7.31
CA SER A 137 3.45 9.29 -8.68
C SER A 137 3.75 7.83 -9.05
N ILE A 138 3.80 7.55 -10.35
CA ILE A 138 4.14 6.22 -10.89
C ILE A 138 5.56 5.84 -10.46
N GLU A 139 6.49 6.80 -10.53
CA GLU A 139 7.90 6.61 -10.18
C GLU A 139 8.04 6.23 -8.70
N ARG A 140 7.33 6.93 -7.82
CA ARG A 140 7.34 6.62 -6.39
C ARG A 140 6.75 5.24 -6.12
N PHE A 141 5.58 4.94 -6.70
CA PHE A 141 4.97 3.62 -6.57
C PHE A 141 5.92 2.52 -7.06
N GLY A 142 6.50 2.69 -8.24
CA GLY A 142 7.46 1.74 -8.82
C GLY A 142 8.68 1.52 -7.92
N GLY A 143 9.23 2.59 -7.33
CA GLY A 143 10.34 2.51 -6.39
C GLY A 143 10.00 1.77 -5.10
N GLU A 144 8.84 2.05 -4.51
CA GLU A 144 8.38 1.37 -3.29
C GLU A 144 8.06 -0.11 -3.56
N LEU A 145 7.45 -0.43 -4.70
CA LEU A 145 7.16 -1.79 -5.12
C LEU A 145 8.46 -2.59 -5.36
N ALA A 146 9.43 -2.00 -6.05
CA ALA A 146 10.72 -2.64 -6.29
C ALA A 146 11.46 -2.95 -4.99
N ALA A 147 11.46 -2.01 -4.03
CA ALA A 147 12.05 -2.23 -2.70
C ALA A 147 11.34 -3.37 -1.95
N TYR A 148 10.01 -3.40 -1.98
CA TYR A 148 9.21 -4.46 -1.35
C TYR A 148 9.50 -5.84 -1.95
N LEU A 149 9.54 -5.94 -3.30
CA LEU A 149 9.85 -7.20 -3.97
C LEU A 149 11.26 -7.69 -3.66
N LYS A 150 12.23 -6.78 -3.61
CA LYS A 150 13.61 -7.09 -3.24
C LYS A 150 13.71 -7.66 -1.81
N ASP A 151 12.97 -7.08 -0.87
CA ASP A 151 12.94 -7.55 0.53
C ASP A 151 12.33 -8.95 0.65
N LYS A 152 11.35 -9.28 -0.19
CA LYS A 152 10.72 -10.63 -0.23
C LYS A 152 11.61 -11.71 -0.83
N GLY A 153 12.62 -11.33 -1.60
CA GLY A 153 13.59 -12.25 -2.22
C GLY A 153 13.23 -12.69 -3.64
N ASP A 154 14.20 -13.35 -4.28
CA ASP A 154 14.15 -13.64 -5.72
C ASP A 154 13.06 -14.64 -6.14
N ASP A 155 12.59 -15.47 -5.23
CA ASP A 155 11.52 -16.44 -5.50
C ASP A 155 10.10 -15.90 -5.26
N TYR A 156 9.96 -14.65 -4.78
CA TYR A 156 8.66 -14.04 -4.55
C TYR A 156 8.12 -13.38 -5.83
N ARG A 157 6.82 -13.57 -6.07
CA ARG A 157 6.08 -12.97 -7.19
C ARG A 157 4.79 -12.36 -6.69
N LEU A 158 4.56 -11.11 -7.05
CA LEU A 158 3.29 -10.41 -6.83
C LEU A 158 2.55 -10.31 -8.17
N ILE A 159 1.36 -10.89 -8.23
CA ILE A 159 0.47 -10.84 -9.39
C ILE A 159 -0.69 -9.89 -9.08
N LEU A 160 -0.82 -8.84 -9.87
CA LEU A 160 -1.93 -7.90 -9.79
C LEU A 160 -2.88 -8.16 -10.96
N LEU A 161 -4.11 -8.59 -10.66
CA LEU A 161 -5.15 -8.85 -11.64
C LEU A 161 -6.23 -7.77 -11.52
N ALA A 162 -6.33 -6.93 -12.54
CA ALA A 162 -7.34 -5.86 -12.61
C ALA A 162 -8.50 -6.30 -13.51
N ASP A 163 -9.72 -6.22 -13.01
CA ASP A 163 -10.95 -6.45 -13.76
C ASP A 163 -11.59 -5.12 -14.18
N GLU A 164 -12.43 -5.17 -15.20
CA GLU A 164 -13.20 -4.04 -15.76
C GLU A 164 -12.36 -2.81 -16.20
N VAL A 165 -11.10 -3.04 -16.56
CA VAL A 165 -10.19 -1.98 -17.05
C VAL A 165 -10.79 -1.23 -18.24
N SER A 166 -11.46 -1.94 -19.17
CA SER A 166 -12.08 -1.35 -20.36
C SER A 166 -13.22 -0.39 -20.04
N GLN A 167 -14.02 -0.70 -19.03
CA GLN A 167 -15.12 0.17 -18.58
C GLN A 167 -14.59 1.44 -17.93
N PHE A 168 -13.53 1.31 -17.15
CA PHE A 168 -12.84 2.43 -16.54
C PHE A 168 -12.27 3.40 -17.59
N ILE A 169 -11.61 2.89 -18.64
CA ILE A 169 -11.02 3.70 -19.72
C ILE A 169 -12.09 4.35 -20.60
N ASN A 170 -13.20 3.66 -20.89
CA ASN A 170 -14.24 4.17 -21.78
C ASN A 170 -15.03 5.33 -21.14
N LYS A 171 -15.18 5.37 -19.83
CA LYS A 171 -15.81 6.53 -19.13
C LYS A 171 -14.99 7.83 -19.26
N GLU A 172 -13.77 7.76 -19.79
CA GLU A 172 -12.91 8.94 -20.03
C GLU A 172 -13.08 9.54 -21.43
N ARG A 173 -13.90 8.94 -22.32
CA ARG A 173 -14.06 9.41 -23.69
C ARG A 173 -15.32 10.29 -23.91
N ASP A 174 -16.15 10.41 -22.90
CA ASP A 174 -17.34 11.28 -22.87
C ASP A 174 -17.08 12.50 -21.96
#